data_c052bfc613e9b4a65eb3d51258d8edcc
#
_entry.id   c052bfc613e9b4a65eb3d51258d8edcc
#
_cell.length_a   1.000
_cell.length_b   1.000
_cell.length_c   1.000
_cell.angle_alpha   90.00
_cell.angle_beta   90.00
_cell.angle_gamma   90.00
#
_symmetry.space_group_name_H-M   'P 1'
#
loop_
_entity.id
_entity.type
_entity.pdbx_description
1 polymer ?
#
loop_
_entity_poly.entity_id
_entity_poly.type
_entity_poly.pdbx_seq_one_letter_code
_entity_poly.pdbx_strand_id
1 'polypeptide(L)'
;GASRNYGMKQATGNYFIILDSDVILPKHYLATVAKQLEKKYTDAFGGPDAAHPNFTSLQKAINYSMTSFLTTGGIRGKKKSVGKFQPRSFNMGLSQKAFEITKGFSDMRAGEDIDLTFRLWDYGLETQLIDTAYVYHKRRNSISSFFQQTFAFGVARPKLNKMYPATAKLTYWFPSVFILGLDLSILLLIFGIYSPLLLYGLYFSLIALDASYRNKNNPIVSFLSIITSLTQFLGYGLGFLEATFFS
;
A
#
# COMPACT_ATOMS: atom_id res chain seq x y z
N GLY A 1 -15.90 -1.21 2.94
CA GLY A 1 -16.70 -1.21 1.68
C GLY A 1 -18.11 -0.66 1.92
N ALA A 2 -18.91 -1.28 2.79
CA ALA A 2 -20.35 -0.96 2.96
C ALA A 2 -20.65 0.52 3.26
N SER A 3 -19.94 1.15 4.20
CA SER A 3 -20.17 2.57 4.55
C SER A 3 -19.88 3.52 3.38
N ARG A 4 -18.82 3.24 2.60
CA ARG A 4 -18.48 4.02 1.39
C ARG A 4 -19.56 3.86 0.32
N ASN A 5 -20.04 2.63 0.10
CA ASN A 5 -21.15 2.36 -0.82
C ASN A 5 -22.44 3.05 -0.40
N TYR A 6 -22.75 3.04 0.90
CA TYR A 6 -23.91 3.76 1.42
C TYR A 6 -23.81 5.27 1.16
N GLY A 7 -22.65 5.89 1.45
CA GLY A 7 -22.42 7.30 1.18
C GLY A 7 -22.58 7.65 -0.30
N MET A 8 -22.04 6.85 -1.22
CA MET A 8 -22.17 7.08 -2.67
C MET A 8 -23.63 6.94 -3.14
N LYS A 9 -24.43 6.04 -2.55
CA LYS A 9 -25.87 5.92 -2.86
C LYS A 9 -26.68 7.12 -2.44
N GLN A 10 -26.26 7.83 -1.39
CA GLN A 10 -26.96 9.05 -0.90
C GLN A 10 -26.48 10.32 -1.61
N ALA A 11 -25.32 10.28 -2.23
CA ALA A 11 -24.72 11.44 -2.89
C ALA A 11 -25.42 11.73 -4.23
N THR A 12 -25.60 13.02 -4.54
CA THR A 12 -26.25 13.49 -5.77
C THR A 12 -25.25 13.91 -6.87
N GLY A 13 -23.97 13.88 -6.58
CA GLY A 13 -22.91 14.26 -7.53
C GLY A 13 -22.66 13.16 -8.56
N ASN A 14 -22.15 13.55 -9.73
CA ASN A 14 -21.79 12.66 -10.82
C ASN A 14 -20.38 12.04 -10.70
N TYR A 15 -19.60 12.51 -9.70
CA TYR A 15 -18.26 12.01 -9.39
C TYR A 15 -18.03 12.06 -7.88
N PHE A 16 -17.67 10.92 -7.29
CA PHE A 16 -17.49 10.78 -5.85
C PHE A 16 -16.01 10.88 -5.50
N ILE A 17 -15.68 11.63 -4.45
CA ILE A 17 -14.36 11.66 -3.85
C ILE A 17 -14.43 10.89 -2.53
N ILE A 18 -13.70 9.80 -2.45
CA ILE A 18 -13.67 8.85 -1.34
C ILE A 18 -12.37 9.08 -0.58
N LEU A 19 -12.50 9.35 0.70
CA LEU A 19 -11.37 9.65 1.60
C LEU A 19 -11.52 8.86 2.88
N ASP A 20 -10.42 8.41 3.45
CA ASP A 20 -10.43 7.86 4.81
C ASP A 20 -10.54 9.00 5.84
N SER A 21 -11.12 8.72 7.01
CA SER A 21 -11.35 9.72 8.06
C SER A 21 -10.06 10.23 8.73
N ASP A 22 -8.92 9.59 8.46
CA ASP A 22 -7.62 9.91 9.01
C ASP A 22 -6.67 10.58 7.99
N VAL A 23 -7.23 11.18 6.93
CA VAL A 23 -6.47 11.98 5.97
C VAL A 23 -6.65 13.47 6.21
N ILE A 24 -5.62 14.26 5.85
CA ILE A 24 -5.64 15.72 5.81
C ILE A 24 -5.44 16.14 4.36
N LEU A 25 -6.37 16.96 3.86
CA LEU A 25 -6.33 17.48 2.49
C LEU A 25 -5.48 18.76 2.40
N PRO A 26 -4.59 18.86 1.41
CA PRO A 26 -4.03 20.17 1.01
C PRO A 26 -5.12 21.12 0.54
N LYS A 27 -4.97 22.42 0.78
CA LYS A 27 -5.97 23.45 0.42
C LYS A 27 -6.34 23.44 -1.08
N HIS A 28 -5.43 23.07 -1.94
CA HIS A 28 -5.63 23.03 -3.40
C HIS A 28 -6.16 21.67 -3.93
N TYR A 29 -6.44 20.70 -3.06
CA TYR A 29 -6.78 19.33 -3.46
C TYR A 29 -7.93 19.26 -4.46
N LEU A 30 -9.10 19.83 -4.12
CA LEU A 30 -10.29 19.78 -4.99
C LEU A 30 -10.06 20.49 -6.34
N ALA A 31 -9.44 21.66 -6.32
CA ALA A 31 -9.12 22.39 -7.55
C ALA A 31 -8.14 21.60 -8.44
N THR A 32 -7.19 20.90 -7.83
CA THR A 32 -6.25 20.03 -8.56
C THR A 32 -6.97 18.85 -9.23
N VAL A 33 -7.86 18.19 -8.49
CA VAL A 33 -8.66 17.08 -9.02
C VAL A 33 -9.54 17.54 -10.17
N ALA A 34 -10.30 18.64 -10.00
CA ALA A 34 -11.16 19.20 -11.03
C ALA A 34 -10.37 19.50 -12.32
N LYS A 35 -9.29 20.26 -12.21
CA LYS A 35 -8.43 20.62 -13.35
C LYS A 35 -7.86 19.39 -14.09
N GLN A 36 -7.51 18.33 -13.36
CA GLN A 36 -6.98 17.12 -13.99
C GLN A 36 -8.06 16.31 -14.69
N LEU A 37 -9.26 16.22 -14.11
CA LEU A 37 -10.39 15.53 -14.73
C LEU A 37 -10.94 16.30 -15.95
N GLU A 38 -10.89 17.63 -15.94
CA GLU A 38 -11.20 18.46 -17.12
C GLU A 38 -10.19 18.22 -18.25
N LYS A 39 -8.91 18.11 -17.92
CA LYS A 39 -7.84 17.86 -18.89
C LYS A 39 -7.88 16.45 -19.46
N LYS A 40 -8.11 15.47 -18.61
CA LYS A 40 -8.23 14.06 -18.95
C LYS A 40 -9.24 13.42 -18.00
N TYR A 41 -10.44 13.19 -18.50
CA TYR A 41 -11.45 12.44 -17.77
C TYR A 41 -11.06 10.97 -17.67
N THR A 42 -11.28 10.37 -16.48
CA THR A 42 -11.21 8.91 -16.26
C THR A 42 -12.30 8.52 -15.27
N ASP A 43 -12.76 7.27 -15.34
CA ASP A 43 -13.83 6.75 -14.50
C ASP A 43 -13.43 6.61 -13.04
N ALA A 44 -12.13 6.43 -12.77
CA ALA A 44 -11.58 6.47 -11.42
C ALA A 44 -10.17 7.07 -11.40
N PHE A 45 -9.83 7.71 -10.29
CA PHE A 45 -8.46 8.15 -10.02
C PHE A 45 -8.03 7.76 -8.61
N GLY A 46 -6.74 7.79 -8.36
CA GLY A 46 -6.16 7.82 -7.03
C GLY A 46 -5.07 8.87 -6.95
N GLY A 47 -4.84 9.37 -5.75
CA GLY A 47 -3.71 10.24 -5.43
C GLY A 47 -2.73 9.58 -4.47
N PRO A 48 -1.46 10.04 -4.43
CA PRO A 48 -0.47 9.49 -3.51
C PRO A 48 -0.76 9.87 -2.05
N ASP A 49 -0.23 9.08 -1.14
CA ASP A 49 -0.16 9.43 0.26
C ASP A 49 1.20 10.09 0.58
N ALA A 50 1.18 11.08 1.44
CA ALA A 50 2.35 11.81 1.90
C ALA A 50 2.49 11.74 3.41
N ALA A 51 3.73 11.82 3.90
CA ALA A 51 4.00 11.98 5.32
C ALA A 51 3.78 13.44 5.72
N HIS A 52 2.95 13.66 6.75
CA HIS A 52 2.79 14.99 7.32
C HIS A 52 4.06 15.39 8.12
N PRO A 53 4.48 16.66 8.09
CA PRO A 53 5.65 17.12 8.87
C PRO A 53 5.60 16.75 10.35
N ASN A 54 4.41 16.77 10.95
CA ASN A 54 4.18 16.46 12.39
C ASN A 54 4.07 14.96 12.70
N PHE A 55 4.37 14.07 11.75
CA PHE A 55 4.40 12.64 12.04
C PHE A 55 5.50 12.32 13.04
N THR A 56 5.20 11.42 13.99
CA THR A 56 6.17 10.87 14.92
C THR A 56 7.28 10.13 14.18
N SER A 57 8.42 9.88 14.84
CA SER A 57 9.52 9.11 14.24
C SER A 57 9.05 7.72 13.79
N LEU A 58 8.19 7.06 14.57
CA LEU A 58 7.61 5.77 14.20
C LEU A 58 6.72 5.87 12.93
N GLN A 59 5.87 6.88 12.85
CA GLN A 59 5.02 7.09 11.68
C GLN A 59 5.83 7.42 10.42
N LYS A 60 6.93 8.16 10.55
CA LYS A 60 7.89 8.40 9.46
C LYS A 60 8.58 7.13 9.01
N ALA A 61 8.98 6.27 9.95
CA ALA A 61 9.57 4.97 9.66
C ALA A 61 8.58 4.02 8.98
N ILE A 62 7.33 3.94 9.44
CA ILE A 62 6.26 3.18 8.79
C ILE A 62 6.00 3.71 7.37
N ASN A 63 5.96 5.04 7.22
CA ASN A 63 5.83 5.64 5.89
C ASN A 63 6.98 5.23 4.97
N TYR A 64 8.21 5.25 5.48
CA TYR A 64 9.39 4.79 4.74
C TYR A 64 9.20 3.32 4.29
N SER A 65 8.88 2.41 5.22
CA SER A 65 8.69 0.98 4.90
C SER A 65 7.61 0.75 3.84
N MET A 66 6.54 1.54 3.86
CA MET A 66 5.43 1.40 2.92
C MET A 66 5.69 2.03 1.54
N THR A 67 6.67 2.92 1.40
CA THR A 67 6.88 3.71 0.17
C THR A 67 8.28 3.55 -0.44
N SER A 68 9.25 3.00 0.30
CA SER A 68 10.61 2.80 -0.23
C SER A 68 10.63 1.72 -1.32
N PHE A 69 11.50 1.94 -2.31
CA PHE A 69 11.79 0.93 -3.33
C PHE A 69 12.40 -0.33 -2.73
N LEU A 70 13.26 -0.17 -1.73
CA LEU A 70 13.93 -1.29 -1.07
C LEU A 70 12.95 -2.24 -0.36
N THR A 71 11.78 -1.77 0.07
CA THR A 71 10.82 -2.55 0.85
C THR A 71 9.59 -2.99 0.05
N THR A 72 9.16 -2.19 -0.92
CA THR A 72 7.91 -2.45 -1.68
C THR A 72 8.13 -2.55 -3.19
N GLY A 73 9.37 -2.47 -3.67
CA GLY A 73 9.66 -2.40 -5.10
C GLY A 73 9.06 -1.16 -5.79
N GLY A 74 8.68 -0.13 -5.00
CA GLY A 74 8.09 1.10 -5.50
C GLY A 74 6.61 0.98 -5.93
N ILE A 75 5.89 -0.03 -5.46
CA ILE A 75 4.45 -0.22 -5.75
C ILE A 75 3.61 0.96 -5.26
N ARG A 76 4.06 1.66 -4.21
CA ARG A 76 3.41 2.87 -3.69
C ARG A 76 4.30 4.09 -3.94
N GLY A 77 3.73 5.16 -4.47
CA GLY A 77 4.38 6.46 -4.52
C GLY A 77 5.28 6.76 -5.73
N LYS A 78 5.25 5.99 -6.83
CA LYS A 78 6.02 6.33 -8.05
C LYS A 78 5.15 6.80 -9.21
N LYS A 79 5.60 7.89 -9.86
CA LYS A 79 5.05 8.47 -11.10
C LYS A 79 5.01 7.53 -12.30
N LYS A 80 5.73 6.40 -12.26
CA LYS A 80 5.80 5.39 -13.32
C LYS A 80 5.53 4.02 -12.71
N SER A 81 4.27 3.67 -12.52
CA SER A 81 3.91 2.26 -12.35
C SER A 81 4.01 1.55 -13.70
N VAL A 82 4.64 0.39 -13.72
CA VAL A 82 4.56 -0.49 -14.87
C VAL A 82 3.14 -1.06 -14.91
N GLY A 83 2.31 -0.61 -15.87
CA GLY A 83 0.92 -1.05 -16.04
C GLY A 83 -0.13 -0.01 -15.61
N LYS A 84 -1.40 -0.44 -15.63
CA LYS A 84 -2.55 0.37 -15.23
C LYS A 84 -2.46 0.73 -13.74
N PHE A 85 -2.78 1.98 -13.38
CA PHE A 85 -2.72 2.46 -11.99
C PHE A 85 -3.88 1.89 -11.16
N GLN A 86 -3.58 1.42 -9.96
CA GLN A 86 -4.57 0.91 -8.99
C GLN A 86 -4.87 1.97 -7.93
N PRO A 87 -6.01 2.69 -8.01
CA PRO A 87 -6.45 3.60 -6.94
C PRO A 87 -6.57 2.91 -5.59
N ARG A 88 -6.34 3.66 -4.52
CA ARG A 88 -6.47 3.19 -3.14
C ARG A 88 -7.58 3.95 -2.43
N SER A 89 -8.38 3.25 -1.65
CA SER A 89 -9.59 3.78 -1.03
C SER A 89 -9.37 4.98 -0.10
N PHE A 90 -8.15 5.16 0.43
CA PHE A 90 -7.85 6.32 1.28
C PHE A 90 -7.84 7.65 0.52
N ASN A 91 -7.67 7.64 -0.81
CA ASN A 91 -7.65 8.81 -1.69
C ASN A 91 -8.04 8.36 -3.11
N MET A 92 -9.32 8.20 -3.34
CA MET A 92 -9.87 7.64 -4.57
C MET A 92 -11.04 8.49 -5.07
N GLY A 93 -11.07 8.72 -6.39
CA GLY A 93 -12.24 9.21 -7.08
C GLY A 93 -12.91 8.11 -7.88
N LEU A 94 -14.23 8.17 -7.97
CA LEU A 94 -15.05 7.22 -8.72
C LEU A 94 -16.22 7.95 -9.39
N SER A 95 -16.42 7.77 -10.70
CA SER A 95 -17.57 8.32 -11.39
C SER A 95 -18.86 7.62 -10.97
N GLN A 96 -19.99 8.31 -11.05
CA GLN A 96 -21.31 7.71 -10.83
C GLN A 96 -21.52 6.51 -11.75
N LYS A 97 -21.18 6.64 -13.04
CA LYS A 97 -21.24 5.55 -14.03
C LYS A 97 -20.45 4.33 -13.56
N ALA A 98 -19.20 4.53 -13.08
CA ALA A 98 -18.37 3.43 -12.59
C ALA A 98 -18.96 2.77 -11.34
N PHE A 99 -19.55 3.56 -10.42
CA PHE A 99 -20.25 3.04 -9.25
C PHE A 99 -21.48 2.22 -9.63
N GLU A 100 -22.30 2.68 -10.57
CA GLU A 100 -23.49 1.99 -11.04
C GLU A 100 -23.17 0.65 -11.70
N ILE A 101 -22.13 0.61 -12.53
CA ILE A 101 -21.68 -0.61 -13.22
C ILE A 101 -21.08 -1.62 -12.22
N THR A 102 -20.17 -1.18 -11.38
CA THR A 102 -19.40 -2.07 -10.48
C THR A 102 -20.13 -2.38 -9.17
N LYS A 103 -21.18 -1.63 -8.82
CA LYS A 103 -21.86 -1.63 -7.50
C LYS A 103 -20.94 -1.22 -6.35
N GLY A 104 -19.80 -0.58 -6.65
CA GLY A 104 -18.85 -0.07 -5.67
C GLY A 104 -17.95 -1.14 -5.03
N PHE A 105 -17.60 -0.94 -3.77
CA PHE A 105 -16.69 -1.82 -3.03
C PHE A 105 -17.37 -3.15 -2.66
N SER A 106 -16.63 -4.24 -2.71
CA SER A 106 -17.05 -5.54 -2.19
C SER A 106 -16.95 -5.62 -0.65
N ASP A 107 -17.44 -6.73 -0.08
CA ASP A 107 -17.41 -6.97 1.36
C ASP A 107 -16.06 -7.48 1.89
N MET A 108 -15.00 -7.37 1.09
CA MET A 108 -13.65 -7.72 1.53
C MET A 108 -13.20 -6.80 2.67
N ARG A 109 -12.59 -7.38 3.71
CA ARG A 109 -12.02 -6.62 4.84
C ARG A 109 -10.78 -5.83 4.46
N ALA A 110 -9.96 -6.37 3.53
CA ALA A 110 -8.77 -5.73 2.97
C ALA A 110 -8.68 -6.08 1.49
N GLY A 111 -8.20 -5.13 0.67
CA GLY A 111 -8.06 -5.31 -0.78
C GLY A 111 -9.35 -5.02 -1.56
N GLU A 112 -10.40 -4.49 -0.92
CA GLU A 112 -11.65 -4.08 -1.54
C GLU A 112 -11.46 -3.00 -2.61
N ASP A 113 -10.43 -2.18 -2.47
CA ASP A 113 -10.02 -1.18 -3.45
C ASP A 113 -9.32 -1.81 -4.68
N ILE A 114 -8.55 -2.86 -4.46
CA ILE A 114 -7.89 -3.60 -5.53
C ILE A 114 -8.94 -4.40 -6.32
N ASP A 115 -9.85 -5.08 -5.62
CA ASP A 115 -10.97 -5.80 -6.21
C ASP A 115 -11.84 -4.85 -7.07
N LEU A 116 -12.23 -3.68 -6.53
CA LEU A 116 -12.96 -2.67 -7.29
C LEU A 116 -12.17 -2.24 -8.55
N THR A 117 -10.86 -2.04 -8.41
CA THR A 117 -10.02 -1.64 -9.53
C THR A 117 -10.00 -2.70 -10.64
N PHE A 118 -9.91 -3.99 -10.30
CA PHE A 118 -9.95 -5.06 -11.28
C PHE A 118 -11.30 -5.12 -11.98
N ARG A 119 -12.42 -5.00 -11.26
CA ARG A 119 -13.75 -4.93 -11.86
C ARG A 119 -13.90 -3.70 -12.78
N LEU A 120 -13.35 -2.54 -12.41
CA LEU A 120 -13.32 -1.38 -13.31
C LEU A 120 -12.63 -1.72 -14.63
N TRP A 121 -11.48 -2.37 -14.59
CA TRP A 121 -10.74 -2.76 -15.79
C TRP A 121 -11.44 -3.83 -16.64
N ASP A 122 -12.12 -4.79 -15.99
CA ASP A 122 -12.90 -5.83 -16.68
C ASP A 122 -14.10 -5.23 -17.45
N TYR A 123 -14.67 -4.13 -16.93
CA TYR A 123 -15.70 -3.34 -17.62
C TYR A 123 -15.13 -2.31 -18.62
N GLY A 124 -13.82 -2.31 -18.87
CA GLY A 124 -13.19 -1.37 -19.81
C GLY A 124 -13.09 0.06 -19.30
N LEU A 125 -13.31 0.30 -17.99
CA LEU A 125 -13.22 1.62 -17.37
C LEU A 125 -11.77 2.01 -17.07
N GLU A 126 -11.47 3.31 -17.20
CA GLU A 126 -10.10 3.80 -17.05
C GLU A 126 -9.79 4.27 -15.61
N THR A 127 -8.55 4.01 -15.19
CA THR A 127 -8.01 4.51 -13.93
C THR A 127 -6.78 5.36 -14.18
N GLN A 128 -6.57 6.44 -13.39
CA GLN A 128 -5.37 7.27 -13.46
C GLN A 128 -4.78 7.59 -12.09
N LEU A 129 -3.49 7.88 -12.07
CA LEU A 129 -2.82 8.52 -10.95
C LEU A 129 -2.83 10.03 -11.16
N ILE A 130 -3.37 10.80 -10.21
CA ILE A 130 -3.22 12.24 -10.14
C ILE A 130 -2.15 12.56 -9.10
N ASP A 131 -0.88 12.63 -9.53
CA ASP A 131 0.27 12.82 -8.64
C ASP A 131 0.18 14.04 -7.73
N THR A 132 -0.46 15.10 -8.22
CA THR A 132 -0.61 16.37 -7.50
C THR A 132 -1.80 16.38 -6.54
N ALA A 133 -2.71 15.39 -6.63
CA ALA A 133 -3.83 15.21 -5.69
C ALA A 133 -3.42 14.31 -4.51
N TYR A 134 -2.32 14.66 -3.84
CA TYR A 134 -1.88 13.90 -2.68
C TYR A 134 -2.69 14.26 -1.42
N VAL A 135 -2.69 13.33 -0.46
CA VAL A 135 -3.25 13.53 0.88
C VAL A 135 -2.21 13.19 1.93
N TYR A 136 -2.26 13.84 3.10
CA TYR A 136 -1.49 13.41 4.26
C TYR A 136 -2.28 12.32 4.97
N HIS A 137 -1.84 11.08 4.82
CA HIS A 137 -2.52 9.92 5.41
C HIS A 137 -1.82 9.48 6.69
N LYS A 138 -2.54 9.52 7.80
CA LYS A 138 -2.02 9.17 9.12
C LYS A 138 -1.59 7.71 9.16
N ARG A 139 -0.32 7.49 9.47
CA ARG A 139 0.21 6.13 9.64
C ARG A 139 -0.14 5.55 11.00
N ARG A 140 -0.09 4.23 11.13
CA ARG A 140 -0.26 3.54 12.41
C ARG A 140 0.69 4.10 13.44
N ASN A 141 0.28 4.09 14.71
CA ASN A 141 1.01 4.68 15.83
C ASN A 141 1.72 3.65 16.73
N SER A 142 1.62 2.35 16.41
CA SER A 142 2.31 1.27 17.11
C SER A 142 2.77 0.18 16.13
N ILE A 143 3.82 -0.54 16.51
CA ILE A 143 4.34 -1.69 15.74
C ILE A 143 3.28 -2.78 15.64
N SER A 144 2.56 -3.07 16.72
CA SER A 144 1.50 -4.09 16.73
C SER A 144 0.39 -3.77 15.74
N SER A 145 -0.13 -2.54 15.74
CA SER A 145 -1.19 -2.13 14.77
C SER A 145 -0.67 -2.11 13.33
N PHE A 146 0.60 -1.84 13.12
CA PHE A 146 1.23 -1.91 11.81
C PHE A 146 1.40 -3.37 11.35
N PHE A 147 1.82 -4.27 12.24
CA PHE A 147 1.88 -5.71 11.95
C PHE A 147 0.50 -6.25 11.54
N GLN A 148 -0.56 -5.97 12.31
CA GLN A 148 -1.93 -6.38 11.99
C GLN A 148 -2.38 -5.87 10.62
N GLN A 149 -2.04 -4.63 10.28
CA GLN A 149 -2.36 -4.05 8.97
C GLN A 149 -1.65 -4.80 7.84
N THR A 150 -0.36 -5.05 7.98
CA THR A 150 0.42 -5.74 6.94
C THR A 150 0.04 -7.21 6.83
N PHE A 151 -0.30 -7.86 7.95
CA PHE A 151 -0.83 -9.22 7.99
C PHE A 151 -2.16 -9.30 7.21
N ALA A 152 -3.10 -8.39 7.45
CA ALA A 152 -4.35 -8.33 6.70
C ALA A 152 -4.12 -8.14 5.17
N PHE A 153 -3.11 -7.37 4.78
CA PHE A 153 -2.72 -7.25 3.37
C PHE A 153 -2.17 -8.56 2.80
N GLY A 154 -1.38 -9.29 3.61
CA GLY A 154 -0.88 -10.62 3.27
C GLY A 154 -2.03 -11.62 3.03
N VAL A 155 -2.97 -11.69 3.97
CA VAL A 155 -4.17 -12.56 3.86
C VAL A 155 -5.04 -12.24 2.64
N ALA A 156 -5.20 -10.96 2.32
CA ALA A 156 -6.03 -10.54 1.20
C ALA A 156 -5.43 -10.93 -0.17
N ARG A 157 -4.10 -11.01 -0.29
CA ARG A 157 -3.44 -11.19 -1.59
C ARG A 157 -3.71 -12.55 -2.24
N PRO A 158 -3.57 -13.71 -1.58
CA PRO A 158 -3.90 -15.01 -2.16
C PRO A 158 -5.37 -15.08 -2.60
N LYS A 159 -6.29 -14.51 -1.83
CA LYS A 159 -7.71 -14.42 -2.19
C LYS A 159 -7.91 -13.65 -3.51
N LEU A 160 -7.27 -12.47 -3.63
CA LEU A 160 -7.29 -11.69 -4.87
C LEU A 160 -6.65 -12.44 -6.05
N ASN A 161 -5.53 -13.15 -5.82
CA ASN A 161 -4.89 -13.95 -6.87
C ASN A 161 -5.79 -15.10 -7.34
N LYS A 162 -6.59 -15.70 -6.44
CA LYS A 162 -7.57 -16.74 -6.78
C LYS A 162 -8.75 -16.18 -7.57
N MET A 163 -9.24 -14.98 -7.21
CA MET A 163 -10.32 -14.29 -7.93
C MET A 163 -9.87 -13.74 -9.30
N TYR A 164 -8.62 -13.27 -9.38
CA TYR A 164 -8.04 -12.62 -10.56
C TYR A 164 -6.67 -13.21 -10.92
N PRO A 165 -6.60 -14.46 -11.43
CA PRO A 165 -5.34 -15.19 -11.64
C PRO A 165 -4.34 -14.44 -12.53
N ALA A 166 -4.81 -13.72 -13.56
CA ALA A 166 -3.99 -12.94 -14.48
C ALA A 166 -3.25 -11.77 -13.79
N THR A 167 -3.63 -11.41 -12.56
CA THR A 167 -3.00 -10.33 -11.78
C THR A 167 -1.97 -10.84 -10.76
N ALA A 168 -1.83 -12.15 -10.61
CA ALA A 168 -0.86 -12.77 -9.72
C ALA A 168 0.57 -12.45 -10.16
N LYS A 169 1.43 -12.12 -9.21
CA LYS A 169 2.85 -11.81 -9.46
C LYS A 169 3.73 -12.59 -8.50
N LEU A 170 4.85 -13.10 -9.01
CA LEU A 170 5.83 -13.81 -8.20
C LEU A 170 6.38 -12.93 -7.05
N THR A 171 6.44 -11.61 -7.29
CA THR A 171 6.91 -10.63 -6.28
C THR A 171 6.06 -10.60 -5.00
N TYR A 172 4.83 -11.11 -5.03
CA TYR A 172 4.00 -11.19 -3.81
C TYR A 172 4.50 -12.24 -2.82
N TRP A 173 5.31 -13.20 -3.26
CA TRP A 173 5.97 -14.18 -2.43
C TRP A 173 7.21 -13.63 -1.71
N PHE A 174 7.76 -12.50 -2.18
CA PHE A 174 9.00 -11.95 -1.66
C PHE A 174 9.03 -11.83 -0.13
N PRO A 175 8.03 -11.26 0.57
CA PRO A 175 8.07 -11.15 2.02
C PRO A 175 8.12 -12.52 2.72
N SER A 176 7.38 -13.51 2.21
CA SER A 176 7.37 -14.87 2.76
C SER A 176 8.73 -15.55 2.58
N VAL A 177 9.29 -15.50 1.37
CA VAL A 177 10.63 -16.05 1.08
C VAL A 177 11.70 -15.34 1.91
N PHE A 178 11.57 -14.01 2.07
CA PHE A 178 12.50 -13.22 2.86
C PHE A 178 12.55 -13.68 4.32
N ILE A 179 11.38 -13.89 4.96
CA ILE A 179 11.33 -14.33 6.37
C ILE A 179 11.84 -15.76 6.52
N LEU A 180 11.39 -16.68 5.67
CA LEU A 180 11.86 -18.08 5.71
C LEU A 180 13.38 -18.17 5.50
N GLY A 181 13.92 -17.35 4.60
CA GLY A 181 15.36 -17.25 4.37
C GLY A 181 16.11 -16.64 5.56
N LEU A 182 15.51 -15.67 6.26
CA LEU A 182 16.09 -15.10 7.49
C LEU A 182 16.13 -16.15 8.61
N ASP A 183 15.02 -16.87 8.83
CA ASP A 183 14.94 -17.93 9.83
C ASP A 183 15.97 -19.03 9.54
N LEU A 184 16.06 -19.46 8.27
CA LEU A 184 17.09 -20.42 7.85
C LEU A 184 18.51 -19.88 8.08
N SER A 185 18.75 -18.60 7.78
CA SER A 185 20.05 -17.96 7.99
C SER A 185 20.46 -17.94 9.47
N ILE A 186 19.50 -17.76 10.37
CA ILE A 186 19.72 -17.84 11.82
C ILE A 186 20.02 -19.29 12.23
N LEU A 187 19.30 -20.27 11.71
CA LEU A 187 19.57 -21.69 11.99
C LEU A 187 20.97 -22.11 11.51
N LEU A 188 21.42 -21.63 10.36
CA LEU A 188 22.75 -21.93 9.81
C LEU A 188 23.89 -21.42 10.69
N LEU A 189 23.67 -20.45 11.59
CA LEU A 189 24.67 -20.05 12.58
C LEU A 189 25.09 -21.19 13.50
N ILE A 190 24.20 -22.12 13.81
CA ILE A 190 24.50 -23.31 14.65
C ILE A 190 25.57 -24.17 13.97
N PHE A 191 25.66 -24.14 12.65
CA PHE A 191 26.65 -24.87 11.84
C PHE A 191 27.86 -24.01 11.46
N GLY A 192 28.01 -22.79 12.03
CA GLY A 192 29.10 -21.88 11.74
C GLY A 192 29.00 -21.20 10.37
N ILE A 193 27.85 -21.23 9.71
CA ILE A 193 27.62 -20.61 8.39
C ILE A 193 27.01 -19.22 8.58
N TYR A 194 27.85 -18.17 8.47
CA TYR A 194 27.46 -16.77 8.74
C TYR A 194 27.06 -15.99 7.49
N SER A 195 27.51 -16.42 6.30
CA SER A 195 27.40 -15.66 5.06
C SER A 195 25.96 -15.24 4.69
N PRO A 196 24.89 -16.06 4.86
CA PRO A 196 23.56 -15.61 4.53
C PRO A 196 23.08 -14.48 5.47
N LEU A 197 23.39 -14.58 6.78
CA LEU A 197 23.01 -13.55 7.74
C LEU A 197 23.71 -12.23 7.51
N LEU A 198 24.96 -12.26 7.02
CA LEU A 198 25.70 -11.04 6.63
C LEU A 198 25.01 -10.31 5.47
N LEU A 199 24.39 -11.03 4.52
CA LEU A 199 23.61 -10.41 3.44
C LEU A 199 22.36 -9.70 3.96
N TYR A 200 21.67 -10.27 4.97
CA TYR A 200 20.57 -9.57 5.67
C TYR A 200 21.07 -8.34 6.42
N GLY A 201 22.23 -8.43 7.09
CA GLY A 201 22.87 -7.28 7.74
C GLY A 201 23.16 -6.15 6.75
N LEU A 202 23.73 -6.47 5.59
CA LEU A 202 23.97 -5.52 4.51
C LEU A 202 22.66 -4.90 4.01
N TYR A 203 21.64 -5.70 3.77
CA TYR A 203 20.32 -5.21 3.33
C TYR A 203 19.68 -4.25 4.34
N PHE A 204 19.68 -4.57 5.63
CA PHE A 204 19.16 -3.67 6.65
C PHE A 204 20.01 -2.42 6.83
N SER A 205 21.32 -2.51 6.60
CA SER A 205 22.20 -1.33 6.56
C SER A 205 21.84 -0.39 5.39
N LEU A 206 21.52 -0.94 4.21
CA LEU A 206 21.04 -0.15 3.08
C LEU A 206 19.69 0.51 3.38
N ILE A 207 18.77 -0.18 4.06
CA ILE A 207 17.50 0.40 4.54
C ILE A 207 17.79 1.58 5.47
N ALA A 208 18.68 1.41 6.44
CA ALA A 208 19.02 2.47 7.40
C ALA A 208 19.61 3.71 6.71
N LEU A 209 20.51 3.51 5.75
CA LEU A 209 21.15 4.59 4.98
C LEU A 209 20.13 5.33 4.09
N ASP A 210 19.29 4.61 3.32
CA ASP A 210 18.24 5.22 2.50
C ASP A 210 17.20 5.94 3.35
N ALA A 211 16.79 5.36 4.48
CA ALA A 211 15.88 6.00 5.43
C ALA A 211 16.47 7.27 6.05
N SER A 212 17.76 7.23 6.42
CA SER A 212 18.50 8.40 6.91
C SER A 212 18.47 9.53 5.89
N TYR A 213 18.89 9.23 4.67
CA TYR A 213 18.92 10.22 3.58
C TYR A 213 17.56 10.86 3.33
N ARG A 214 16.48 10.05 3.29
CA ARG A 214 15.11 10.54 3.05
C ARG A 214 14.50 11.32 4.21
N ASN A 215 15.01 11.13 5.44
CA ASN A 215 14.48 11.76 6.65
C ASN A 215 15.45 12.75 7.29
N LYS A 216 16.23 13.47 6.47
CA LYS A 216 17.15 14.52 6.92
C LYS A 216 18.14 14.06 7.99
N ASN A 217 18.70 12.86 7.78
CA ASN A 217 19.68 12.23 8.65
C ASN A 217 19.20 12.00 10.10
N ASN A 218 17.91 11.73 10.28
CA ASN A 218 17.35 11.43 11.61
C ASN A 218 17.67 9.98 12.01
N PRO A 219 18.56 9.72 13.00
CA PRO A 219 19.00 8.37 13.35
C PRO A 219 17.89 7.53 13.97
N ILE A 220 16.94 8.14 14.68
CA ILE A 220 15.81 7.44 15.28
C ILE A 220 14.89 6.90 14.17
N VAL A 221 14.60 7.70 13.14
CA VAL A 221 13.79 7.25 12.00
C VAL A 221 14.53 6.16 11.24
N SER A 222 15.84 6.28 11.03
CA SER A 222 16.67 5.26 10.37
C SER A 222 16.60 3.91 11.07
N PHE A 223 16.83 3.89 12.40
CA PHE A 223 16.73 2.68 13.19
C PHE A 223 15.33 2.08 13.20
N LEU A 224 14.31 2.91 13.43
CA LEU A 224 12.91 2.47 13.39
C LEU A 224 12.51 1.95 12.01
N SER A 225 13.12 2.42 10.92
CA SER A 225 12.84 1.94 9.56
C SER A 225 13.29 0.49 9.34
N ILE A 226 14.35 0.05 10.00
CA ILE A 226 14.75 -1.37 10.03
C ILE A 226 13.63 -2.19 10.69
N ILE A 227 13.20 -1.78 11.88
CA ILE A 227 12.17 -2.49 12.65
C ILE A 227 10.85 -2.53 11.88
N THR A 228 10.42 -1.41 11.32
CA THR A 228 9.15 -1.35 10.58
C THR A 228 9.21 -2.12 9.26
N SER A 229 10.36 -2.16 8.57
CA SER A 229 10.52 -2.98 7.37
C SER A 229 10.47 -4.48 7.70
N LEU A 230 11.13 -4.91 8.76
CA LEU A 230 11.03 -6.28 9.24
C LEU A 230 9.59 -6.62 9.66
N THR A 231 8.93 -5.73 10.41
CA THR A 231 7.51 -5.88 10.79
C THR A 231 6.60 -6.04 9.57
N GLN A 232 6.85 -5.25 8.52
CA GLN A 232 6.08 -5.34 7.27
C GLN A 232 6.28 -6.68 6.57
N PHE A 233 7.52 -7.17 6.48
CA PHE A 233 7.80 -8.48 5.86
C PHE A 233 7.21 -9.61 6.68
N LEU A 234 7.38 -9.59 8.01
CA LEU A 234 6.77 -10.58 8.91
C LEU A 234 5.24 -10.58 8.79
N GLY A 235 4.61 -9.43 8.95
CA GLY A 235 3.15 -9.34 8.87
C GLY A 235 2.62 -9.83 7.53
N TYR A 236 3.09 -9.23 6.44
CA TYR A 236 2.62 -9.63 5.12
C TYR A 236 2.97 -11.07 4.77
N GLY A 237 4.21 -11.51 5.04
CA GLY A 237 4.69 -12.84 4.70
C GLY A 237 3.90 -13.94 5.42
N LEU A 238 3.69 -13.80 6.73
CA LEU A 238 2.90 -14.74 7.52
C LEU A 238 1.43 -14.78 7.08
N GLY A 239 0.81 -13.61 6.88
CA GLY A 239 -0.57 -13.56 6.39
C GLY A 239 -0.74 -14.16 4.99
N PHE A 240 0.26 -13.96 4.11
CA PHE A 240 0.25 -14.56 2.79
C PHE A 240 0.37 -16.10 2.83
N LEU A 241 1.26 -16.62 3.67
CA LEU A 241 1.41 -18.08 3.86
C LEU A 241 0.15 -18.70 4.48
N GLU A 242 -0.40 -18.06 5.52
CA GLU A 242 -1.64 -18.51 6.16
C GLU A 242 -2.77 -18.65 5.14
N ALA A 243 -3.02 -17.58 4.37
CA ALA A 243 -4.11 -17.58 3.39
C ALA A 243 -3.84 -18.47 2.16
N THR A 244 -2.58 -18.80 1.88
CA THR A 244 -2.23 -19.69 0.77
C THR A 244 -2.41 -21.15 1.11
N PHE A 245 -2.06 -21.55 2.34
CA PHE A 245 -2.00 -22.98 2.71
C PHE A 245 -3.09 -23.42 3.68
N PHE A 246 -3.76 -22.48 4.39
CA PHE A 246 -4.70 -22.84 5.46
C PHE A 246 -6.09 -22.17 5.31
N SER A 247 -6.38 -21.45 4.18
CA SER A 247 -7.68 -20.78 3.95
C SER A 247 -8.41 -21.28 2.71
#